data_0931095666072d01e499e6bbfa1f84f5
#
_entry.id   0931095666072d01e499e6bbfa1f84f5
#
_cell.length_a   1.000
_cell.length_b   1.000
_cell.length_c   1.000
_cell.angle_alpha   90.00
_cell.angle_beta   90.00
_cell.angle_gamma   90.00
#
_symmetry.space_group_name_H-M   'P 1'
#
loop_
_entity.id
_entity.type
_entity.pdbx_description
1 polymer ?
#
loop_
_entity_poly.entity_id
_entity_poly.type
_entity_poly.pdbx_seq_one_letter_code
_entity_poly.pdbx_strand_id
1 'polypeptide(L)'
;LLSIHGVLRVGFIGIQVAFFAYLSHQHSDALASLINTPLFTLPSDWQAYNKLPNTLLIITASVCLLHLLLSLVLNDSLQSIFFGCQLGILGMASGYQSDMMVPFLLSSCSLMVVLSVLMDSYHMAYRDELTGLPSRRALNQLMLSLGRHYTIAMMDIDHFKKFNDTHGHDVGDEVLRMVATKVGKVTGGGKPFRFGGEEFTVVFPGKSMDQVDDHLEELREVIDHYEMIARTAKRPKNDNSKDKDKHKAHRGKGRNT
;
A
#
# COMPACT_ATOMS: atom_id res chain seq x y z
N LEU A 1 12.64 1.21 4.68
CA LEU A 1 13.68 2.05 4.03
C LEU A 1 14.79 1.21 3.39
N LEU A 2 15.03 -0.01 3.84
CA LEU A 2 16.07 -0.91 3.30
C LEU A 2 15.55 -1.92 2.26
N SER A 3 14.29 -1.81 1.84
CA SER A 3 13.80 -2.64 0.73
C SER A 3 14.38 -2.13 -0.60
N ILE A 4 14.58 -3.04 -1.57
CA ILE A 4 15.03 -2.68 -2.93
C ILE A 4 14.17 -1.56 -3.54
N HIS A 5 12.86 -1.60 -3.31
CA HIS A 5 11.94 -0.57 -3.76
C HIS A 5 12.15 0.79 -3.07
N GLY A 6 12.53 0.81 -1.79
CA GLY A 6 12.87 2.04 -1.07
C GLY A 6 14.15 2.68 -1.62
N VAL A 7 15.19 1.87 -1.84
CA VAL A 7 16.46 2.34 -2.42
C VAL A 7 16.26 2.89 -3.83
N LEU A 8 15.47 2.21 -4.67
CA LEU A 8 15.15 2.67 -6.02
C LEU A 8 14.39 4.01 -6.02
N ARG A 9 13.44 4.20 -5.10
CA ARG A 9 12.69 5.47 -4.97
C ARG A 9 13.61 6.62 -4.56
N VAL A 10 14.48 6.41 -3.57
CA VAL A 10 15.45 7.43 -3.13
C VAL A 10 16.45 7.73 -4.25
N GLY A 11 16.95 6.71 -4.95
CA GLY A 11 17.83 6.86 -6.09
C GLY A 11 17.17 7.67 -7.22
N PHE A 12 15.92 7.39 -7.55
CA PHE A 12 15.15 8.13 -8.57
C PHE A 12 14.98 9.61 -8.20
N ILE A 13 14.64 9.92 -6.93
CA ILE A 13 14.57 11.30 -6.45
C ILE A 13 15.94 11.98 -6.55
N GLY A 14 17.01 11.30 -6.16
CA GLY A 14 18.37 11.82 -6.26
C GLY A 14 18.76 12.17 -7.71
N ILE A 15 18.41 11.30 -8.66
CA ILE A 15 18.63 11.54 -10.11
C ILE A 15 17.85 12.77 -10.59
N GLN A 16 16.60 12.92 -10.19
CA GLN A 16 15.77 14.08 -10.56
C GLN A 16 16.37 15.39 -10.04
N VAL A 17 16.78 15.41 -8.76
CA VAL A 17 17.41 16.59 -8.15
C VAL A 17 18.73 16.92 -8.85
N ALA A 18 19.58 15.93 -9.11
CA ALA A 18 20.85 16.11 -9.81
C ALA A 18 20.64 16.59 -11.25
N PHE A 19 19.66 16.01 -11.96
CA PHE A 19 19.31 16.42 -13.33
C PHE A 19 18.81 17.88 -13.37
N PHE A 20 17.93 18.25 -12.43
CA PHE A 20 17.43 19.62 -12.34
C PHE A 20 18.54 20.61 -11.99
N ALA A 21 19.43 20.27 -11.04
CA ALA A 21 20.59 21.09 -10.69
C ALA A 21 21.56 21.25 -11.89
N TYR A 22 21.80 20.18 -12.64
CA TYR A 22 22.60 20.22 -13.87
C TYR A 22 21.98 21.15 -14.92
N LEU A 23 20.68 21.00 -15.20
CA LEU A 23 19.98 21.86 -16.17
C LEU A 23 19.99 23.32 -15.74
N SER A 24 19.78 23.63 -14.48
CA SER A 24 19.77 25.01 -13.97
C SER A 24 21.15 25.65 -14.04
N HIS A 25 22.22 24.87 -13.91
CA HIS A 25 23.59 25.40 -13.99
C HIS A 25 24.09 25.57 -15.42
N GLN A 26 23.81 24.58 -16.31
CA GLN A 26 24.40 24.52 -17.64
C GLN A 26 23.54 25.19 -18.73
N HIS A 27 22.22 25.20 -18.57
CA HIS A 27 21.25 25.64 -19.57
C HIS A 27 20.20 26.60 -19.01
N SER A 28 20.59 27.46 -18.06
CA SER A 28 19.67 28.39 -17.36
C SER A 28 18.83 29.24 -18.35
N ASP A 29 19.44 29.75 -19.42
CA ASP A 29 18.74 30.62 -20.36
C ASP A 29 17.77 29.84 -21.27
N ALA A 30 18.18 28.65 -21.73
CA ALA A 30 17.32 27.77 -22.54
C ALA A 30 16.14 27.26 -21.71
N LEU A 31 16.39 26.85 -20.45
CA LEU A 31 15.35 26.43 -19.54
C LEU A 31 14.39 27.57 -19.19
N ALA A 32 14.92 28.75 -18.91
CA ALA A 32 14.14 29.95 -18.65
C ALA A 32 13.28 30.35 -19.86
N SER A 33 13.82 30.28 -21.07
CA SER A 33 13.04 30.57 -22.29
C SER A 33 11.93 29.56 -22.51
N LEU A 34 12.20 28.27 -22.30
CA LEU A 34 11.21 27.20 -22.47
C LEU A 34 10.09 27.28 -21.42
N ILE A 35 10.43 27.63 -20.18
CA ILE A 35 9.46 27.78 -19.10
C ILE A 35 8.63 29.04 -19.28
N ASN A 36 9.22 30.14 -19.73
CA ASN A 36 8.57 31.43 -19.86
C ASN A 36 7.83 31.63 -21.19
N THR A 37 7.91 30.70 -22.16
CA THR A 37 7.12 30.78 -23.39
C THR A 37 5.61 30.68 -23.04
N PRO A 38 4.82 31.71 -23.42
CA PRO A 38 3.39 31.69 -23.17
C PRO A 38 2.70 30.71 -24.14
N LEU A 39 2.26 29.54 -23.64
CA LEU A 39 1.48 28.58 -24.44
C LEU A 39 0.06 29.05 -24.69
N PHE A 40 -0.47 29.93 -23.83
CA PHE A 40 -1.77 30.57 -23.98
C PHE A 40 -1.79 31.87 -23.16
N THR A 41 -2.70 32.77 -23.51
CA THR A 41 -2.90 34.02 -22.77
C THR A 41 -4.05 33.84 -21.77
N LEU A 42 -3.77 34.02 -20.46
CA LEU A 42 -4.80 34.06 -19.44
C LEU A 42 -5.62 35.36 -19.57
N PRO A 43 -6.91 35.36 -19.24
CA PRO A 43 -7.68 36.59 -19.08
C PRO A 43 -7.00 37.57 -18.14
N SER A 44 -7.12 38.88 -18.40
CA SER A 44 -6.49 39.95 -17.63
C SER A 44 -6.71 39.81 -16.11
N ASP A 45 -7.92 39.45 -15.73
CA ASP A 45 -8.34 39.32 -14.34
C ASP A 45 -7.57 38.18 -13.62
N TRP A 46 -7.24 37.12 -14.35
CA TRP A 46 -6.50 35.98 -13.83
C TRP A 46 -4.98 36.21 -13.81
N GLN A 47 -4.46 37.05 -14.72
CA GLN A 47 -3.05 37.44 -14.74
C GLN A 47 -2.64 38.19 -13.46
N ALA A 48 -3.55 38.95 -12.85
CA ALA A 48 -3.31 39.68 -11.62
C ALA A 48 -3.02 38.71 -10.43
N TYR A 49 -3.58 37.51 -10.48
CA TYR A 49 -3.45 36.51 -9.40
C TYR A 49 -2.41 35.42 -9.71
N ASN A 50 -1.97 35.30 -10.94
CA ASN A 50 -1.04 34.22 -11.35
C ASN A 50 0.32 34.79 -11.76
N LYS A 51 1.34 34.59 -10.92
CA LYS A 51 2.72 34.95 -11.21
C LYS A 51 3.54 33.81 -11.83
N LEU A 52 2.95 32.61 -11.96
CA LEU A 52 3.63 31.48 -12.58
C LEU A 52 3.59 31.56 -14.11
N PRO A 53 4.70 31.18 -14.78
CA PRO A 53 4.68 30.92 -16.20
C PRO A 53 3.60 29.90 -16.57
N ASN A 54 2.88 30.12 -17.67
CA ASN A 54 1.76 29.29 -18.10
C ASN A 54 2.15 27.81 -18.28
N THR A 55 3.37 27.54 -18.73
CA THR A 55 3.96 26.19 -18.83
C THR A 55 4.03 25.47 -17.49
N LEU A 56 4.50 26.14 -16.45
CA LEU A 56 4.58 25.58 -15.10
C LEU A 56 3.18 25.33 -14.50
N LEU A 57 2.23 26.21 -14.82
CA LEU A 57 0.85 26.05 -14.38
C LEU A 57 0.22 24.80 -14.98
N ILE A 58 0.41 24.56 -16.29
CA ILE A 58 -0.08 23.35 -16.97
C ILE A 58 0.58 22.10 -16.39
N ILE A 59 1.89 22.10 -16.22
CA ILE A 59 2.62 20.96 -15.66
C ILE A 59 2.11 20.65 -14.26
N THR A 60 2.01 21.67 -13.40
CA THR A 60 1.56 21.47 -12.01
C THR A 60 0.12 20.99 -11.97
N ALA A 61 -0.78 21.56 -12.77
CA ALA A 61 -2.17 21.13 -12.86
C ALA A 61 -2.28 19.67 -13.37
N SER A 62 -1.49 19.30 -14.36
CA SER A 62 -1.45 17.93 -14.90
C SER A 62 -0.97 16.91 -13.85
N VAL A 63 0.06 17.25 -13.08
CA VAL A 63 0.57 16.40 -12.02
C VAL A 63 -0.41 16.33 -10.84
N CYS A 64 -1.09 17.44 -10.49
CA CYS A 64 -2.17 17.43 -9.51
C CYS A 64 -3.32 16.51 -9.94
N LEU A 65 -3.75 16.59 -11.19
CA LEU A 65 -4.79 15.72 -11.73
C LEU A 65 -4.38 14.25 -11.70
N LEU A 66 -3.13 13.96 -12.07
CA LEU A 66 -2.59 12.60 -12.01
C LEU A 66 -2.61 12.05 -10.57
N HIS A 67 -2.15 12.81 -9.58
CA HIS A 67 -2.17 12.37 -8.18
C HIS A 67 -3.61 12.21 -7.65
N LEU A 68 -4.55 13.07 -8.07
CA LEU A 68 -5.96 12.91 -7.74
C LEU A 68 -6.52 11.60 -8.32
N LEU A 69 -6.27 11.32 -9.59
CA LEU A 69 -6.73 10.08 -10.23
C LEU A 69 -6.10 8.84 -9.58
N LEU A 70 -4.81 8.88 -9.29
CA LEU A 70 -4.12 7.78 -8.61
C LEU A 70 -4.66 7.57 -7.19
N SER A 71 -4.96 8.64 -6.46
CA SER A 71 -5.57 8.56 -5.13
C SER A 71 -6.94 7.88 -5.17
N LEU A 72 -7.76 8.20 -6.17
CA LEU A 72 -9.09 7.60 -6.33
C LEU A 72 -9.03 6.12 -6.77
N VAL A 73 -8.05 5.76 -7.61
CA VAL A 73 -7.93 4.39 -8.15
C VAL A 73 -7.23 3.46 -7.18
N LEU A 74 -6.12 3.90 -6.59
CA LEU A 74 -5.29 3.06 -5.71
C LEU A 74 -5.76 3.07 -4.25
N ASN A 75 -6.63 4.02 -3.89
CA ASN A 75 -7.07 4.25 -2.51
C ASN A 75 -5.89 4.32 -1.51
N ASP A 76 -4.81 5.00 -1.94
CA ASP A 76 -3.54 5.11 -1.21
C ASP A 76 -3.45 6.47 -0.53
N SER A 77 -3.22 6.47 0.78
CA SER A 77 -3.07 7.68 1.60
C SER A 77 -1.93 8.57 1.13
N LEU A 78 -0.83 8.00 0.63
CA LEU A 78 0.32 8.74 0.13
C LEU A 78 -0.04 9.63 -1.08
N GLN A 79 -0.85 9.12 -2.02
CA GLN A 79 -1.25 9.89 -3.21
C GLN A 79 -2.10 11.09 -2.82
N SER A 80 -2.98 10.94 -1.84
CA SER A 80 -3.82 12.02 -1.31
C SER A 80 -2.99 13.15 -0.69
N ILE A 81 -1.89 12.79 0.00
CA ILE A 81 -0.96 13.76 0.59
C ILE A 81 -0.21 14.52 -0.49
N PHE A 82 0.35 13.82 -1.48
CA PHE A 82 1.03 14.47 -2.59
C PHE A 82 0.12 15.46 -3.32
N PHE A 83 -1.14 15.08 -3.54
CA PHE A 83 -2.14 15.98 -4.11
C PHE A 83 -2.35 17.22 -3.22
N GLY A 84 -2.54 17.04 -1.91
CA GLY A 84 -2.70 18.16 -0.96
C GLY A 84 -1.50 19.08 -0.90
N CYS A 85 -0.27 18.53 -0.85
CA CYS A 85 0.97 19.31 -0.88
C CYS A 85 1.12 20.11 -2.17
N GLN A 86 0.76 19.53 -3.32
CA GLN A 86 0.82 20.22 -4.61
C GLN A 86 -0.19 21.36 -4.71
N LEU A 87 -1.42 21.18 -4.19
CA LEU A 87 -2.39 22.28 -4.10
C LEU A 87 -1.85 23.42 -3.23
N GLY A 88 -1.17 23.11 -2.13
CA GLY A 88 -0.49 24.09 -1.30
C GLY A 88 0.59 24.87 -2.06
N ILE A 89 1.45 24.17 -2.81
CA ILE A 89 2.50 24.79 -3.64
C ILE A 89 1.88 25.67 -4.74
N LEU A 90 0.82 25.21 -5.41
CA LEU A 90 0.10 25.98 -6.42
C LEU A 90 -0.51 27.25 -5.82
N GLY A 91 -1.09 27.15 -4.63
CA GLY A 91 -1.61 28.30 -3.88
C GLY A 91 -0.55 29.34 -3.55
N MET A 92 0.66 28.89 -3.11
CA MET A 92 1.80 29.80 -2.88
C MET A 92 2.25 30.50 -4.16
N ALA A 93 2.30 29.78 -5.25
CA ALA A 93 2.77 30.26 -6.54
C ALA A 93 1.80 31.23 -7.23
N SER A 94 0.52 31.21 -6.85
CA SER A 94 -0.51 32.14 -7.37
C SER A 94 -0.37 33.59 -6.89
N GLY A 95 0.67 33.90 -6.10
CA GLY A 95 1.06 35.27 -5.79
C GLY A 95 0.31 35.95 -4.65
N TYR A 96 -0.52 35.24 -3.92
CA TYR A 96 -1.10 35.75 -2.67
C TYR A 96 -0.05 35.67 -1.57
N GLN A 97 0.78 36.72 -1.48
CA GLN A 97 1.89 36.80 -0.52
C GLN A 97 1.46 37.53 0.73
N SER A 98 0.96 36.81 1.74
CA SER A 98 1.07 37.29 3.12
C SER A 98 2.25 36.57 3.79
N ASP A 99 2.98 37.25 4.68
CA ASP A 99 4.13 36.71 5.40
C ASP A 99 3.79 35.43 6.18
N MET A 100 2.52 35.22 6.51
CA MET A 100 2.00 34.04 7.24
C MET A 100 1.62 32.88 6.34
N MET A 101 1.46 33.08 5.02
CA MET A 101 0.91 32.04 4.13
C MET A 101 1.89 30.90 3.90
N VAL A 102 3.17 31.22 3.66
CA VAL A 102 4.21 30.21 3.45
C VAL A 102 4.39 29.30 4.66
N PRO A 103 4.59 29.82 5.91
CA PRO A 103 4.70 28.98 7.08
C PRO A 103 3.42 28.18 7.37
N PHE A 104 2.22 28.75 7.11
CA PHE A 104 0.96 28.05 7.29
C PHE A 104 0.83 26.85 6.33
N LEU A 105 1.14 27.03 5.05
CA LEU A 105 1.08 25.96 4.05
C LEU A 105 2.14 24.86 4.29
N LEU A 106 3.35 25.24 4.66
CA LEU A 106 4.41 24.28 5.03
C LEU A 106 4.01 23.48 6.28
N SER A 107 3.41 24.14 7.27
CA SER A 107 2.93 23.48 8.49
C SER A 107 1.81 22.50 8.19
N SER A 108 0.84 22.87 7.35
CA SER A 108 -0.26 22.00 6.95
C SER A 108 0.21 20.80 6.13
N CYS A 109 1.13 20.99 5.19
CA CYS A 109 1.74 19.88 4.46
C CYS A 109 2.50 18.93 5.40
N SER A 110 3.29 19.47 6.32
CA SER A 110 4.02 18.67 7.31
C SER A 110 3.06 17.88 8.21
N LEU A 111 1.97 18.51 8.67
CA LEU A 111 0.95 17.85 9.47
C LEU A 111 0.26 16.70 8.69
N MET A 112 -0.07 16.91 7.41
CA MET A 112 -0.64 15.87 6.56
C MET A 112 0.30 14.67 6.43
N VAL A 113 1.59 14.89 6.22
CA VAL A 113 2.59 13.82 6.13
C VAL A 113 2.67 13.05 7.44
N VAL A 114 2.74 13.74 8.59
CA VAL A 114 2.79 13.10 9.90
C VAL A 114 1.55 12.26 10.17
N LEU A 115 0.36 12.81 9.91
CA LEU A 115 -0.90 12.08 10.09
C LEU A 115 -0.97 10.83 9.20
N SER A 116 -0.51 10.90 7.96
CA SER A 116 -0.49 9.74 7.09
C SER A 116 0.47 8.66 7.59
N VAL A 117 1.70 9.02 7.96
CA VAL A 117 2.66 8.05 8.50
C VAL A 117 2.10 7.38 9.76
N LEU A 118 1.41 8.14 10.62
CA LEU A 118 0.76 7.58 11.80
C LEU A 118 -0.38 6.62 11.43
N MET A 119 -1.21 6.98 10.45
CA MET A 119 -2.30 6.12 9.96
C MET A 119 -1.78 4.84 9.32
N ASP A 120 -0.77 4.93 8.46
CA ASP A 120 -0.16 3.76 7.84
C ASP A 120 0.51 2.85 8.89
N SER A 121 1.18 3.43 9.87
CA SER A 121 1.76 2.70 11.00
C SER A 121 0.69 2.00 11.84
N TYR A 122 -0.44 2.68 12.07
CA TYR A 122 -1.59 2.10 12.75
C TYR A 122 -2.17 0.93 11.95
N HIS A 123 -2.39 1.11 10.64
CA HIS A 123 -2.92 0.04 9.79
C HIS A 123 -2.00 -1.18 9.76
N MET A 124 -0.68 -1.00 9.59
CA MET A 124 0.30 -2.10 9.65
C MET A 124 0.33 -2.80 11.01
N ALA A 125 0.09 -2.08 12.11
CA ALA A 125 0.10 -2.68 13.45
C ALA A 125 -1.18 -3.48 13.77
N TYR A 126 -2.34 -3.05 13.26
CA TYR A 126 -3.65 -3.55 13.66
C TYR A 126 -4.37 -4.38 12.60
N ARG A 127 -3.82 -4.50 11.38
CA ARG A 127 -4.33 -5.39 10.34
C ARG A 127 -3.31 -6.45 9.97
N ASP A 128 -3.81 -7.63 9.62
CA ASP A 128 -3.00 -8.70 9.06
C ASP A 128 -2.80 -8.47 7.56
N GLU A 129 -1.55 -8.44 7.11
CA GLU A 129 -1.19 -8.11 5.71
C GLU A 129 -1.69 -9.15 4.71
N LEU A 130 -1.74 -10.43 5.10
CA LEU A 130 -2.15 -11.51 4.22
C LEU A 130 -3.66 -11.55 4.00
N THR A 131 -4.42 -11.40 5.09
CA THR A 131 -5.86 -11.64 5.10
C THR A 131 -6.69 -10.36 5.11
N GLY A 132 -6.09 -9.22 5.48
CA GLY A 132 -6.78 -7.95 5.66
C GLY A 132 -7.69 -7.87 6.90
N LEU A 133 -7.84 -8.96 7.65
CA LEU A 133 -8.58 -8.97 8.92
C LEU A 133 -7.84 -8.17 10.00
N PRO A 134 -8.55 -7.66 11.01
CA PRO A 134 -7.91 -7.14 12.21
C PRO A 134 -6.99 -8.18 12.85
N SER A 135 -5.80 -7.74 13.26
CA SER A 135 -4.76 -8.60 13.82
C SER A 135 -5.03 -8.95 15.30
N ARG A 136 -4.21 -9.83 15.87
CA ARG A 136 -4.20 -10.13 17.30
C ARG A 136 -4.05 -8.87 18.18
N ARG A 137 -3.32 -7.84 17.70
CA ARG A 137 -3.22 -6.57 18.44
C ARG A 137 -4.56 -5.85 18.51
N ALA A 138 -5.30 -5.84 17.41
CA ALA A 138 -6.65 -5.28 17.37
C ALA A 138 -7.62 -6.04 18.29
N LEU A 139 -7.51 -7.38 18.32
CA LEU A 139 -8.27 -8.22 19.26
C LEU A 139 -7.97 -7.83 20.71
N ASN A 140 -6.70 -7.76 21.10
CA ASN A 140 -6.31 -7.40 22.46
C ASN A 140 -6.84 -6.01 22.86
N GLN A 141 -6.82 -5.05 21.94
CA GLN A 141 -7.37 -3.72 22.19
C GLN A 141 -8.90 -3.76 22.35
N LEU A 142 -9.60 -4.53 21.52
CA LEU A 142 -11.04 -4.74 21.68
C LEU A 142 -11.35 -5.33 23.05
N MET A 143 -10.60 -6.36 23.48
CA MET A 143 -10.79 -7.03 24.77
C MET A 143 -10.74 -6.08 25.97
N LEU A 144 -9.89 -5.04 25.90
CA LEU A 144 -9.80 -4.01 26.95
C LEU A 144 -11.06 -3.13 27.06
N SER A 145 -11.84 -3.04 25.98
CA SER A 145 -13.07 -2.23 25.89
C SER A 145 -14.35 -3.03 26.05
N LEU A 146 -14.26 -4.36 26.16
CA LEU A 146 -15.44 -5.22 26.31
C LEU A 146 -16.05 -5.10 27.68
N GLY A 147 -17.39 -5.11 27.71
CA GLY A 147 -18.15 -5.24 28.93
C GLY A 147 -18.06 -6.67 29.55
N ARG A 148 -18.87 -6.93 30.53
CA ARG A 148 -18.85 -8.23 31.27
C ARG A 148 -19.43 -9.41 30.50
N HIS A 149 -20.22 -9.15 29.47
CA HIS A 149 -20.88 -10.18 28.66
C HIS A 149 -20.31 -10.17 27.24
N TYR A 150 -19.71 -11.25 26.84
CA TYR A 150 -19.25 -11.51 25.49
C TYR A 150 -18.99 -12.99 25.29
N THR A 151 -19.01 -13.42 24.03
CA THR A 151 -18.61 -14.77 23.62
C THR A 151 -17.43 -14.68 22.70
N ILE A 152 -16.47 -15.57 22.84
CA ILE A 152 -15.30 -15.69 21.94
C ILE A 152 -15.33 -17.08 21.31
N ALA A 153 -15.25 -17.14 19.99
CA ALA A 153 -15.03 -18.35 19.23
C ALA A 153 -13.62 -18.34 18.65
N MET A 154 -12.87 -19.40 18.88
CA MET A 154 -11.58 -19.64 18.23
C MET A 154 -11.74 -20.74 17.20
N MET A 155 -11.16 -20.53 16.03
CA MET A 155 -11.19 -21.44 14.90
C MET A 155 -9.76 -21.68 14.42
N ASP A 156 -9.48 -22.90 14.01
CA ASP A 156 -8.21 -23.32 13.44
C ASP A 156 -8.47 -24.09 12.14
N ILE A 157 -7.57 -24.01 11.18
CA ILE A 157 -7.70 -24.76 9.93
C ILE A 157 -7.11 -26.15 10.12
N ASP A 158 -7.96 -27.18 10.05
CA ASP A 158 -7.54 -28.56 10.23
C ASP A 158 -6.44 -28.97 9.25
N HIS A 159 -5.40 -29.56 9.82
CA HIS A 159 -4.26 -30.10 9.05
C HIS A 159 -3.54 -29.10 8.13
N PHE A 160 -3.61 -27.79 8.40
CA PHE A 160 -3.04 -26.75 7.55
C PHE A 160 -1.54 -26.94 7.26
N LYS A 161 -0.77 -27.35 8.26
CA LYS A 161 0.65 -27.66 8.04
C LYS A 161 0.85 -28.75 6.99
N LYS A 162 0.11 -29.87 7.09
CA LYS A 162 0.20 -30.97 6.12
C LYS A 162 -0.25 -30.53 4.73
N PHE A 163 -1.25 -29.65 4.67
CA PHE A 163 -1.70 -29.05 3.43
C PHE A 163 -0.58 -28.21 2.77
N ASN A 164 0.11 -27.37 3.53
CA ASN A 164 1.24 -26.57 3.07
C ASN A 164 2.43 -27.44 2.60
N ASP A 165 2.73 -28.51 3.34
CA ASP A 165 3.80 -29.44 2.97
C ASP A 165 3.50 -30.15 1.64
N THR A 166 2.23 -30.33 1.29
CA THR A 166 1.79 -31.03 0.07
C THR A 166 1.64 -30.06 -1.12
N HIS A 167 1.05 -28.88 -0.91
CA HIS A 167 0.65 -27.95 -1.97
C HIS A 167 1.52 -26.70 -2.08
N GLY A 168 2.38 -26.44 -1.08
CA GLY A 168 3.22 -25.26 -0.98
C GLY A 168 2.55 -24.10 -0.25
N HIS A 169 3.37 -23.21 0.30
CA HIS A 169 2.92 -22.05 1.08
C HIS A 169 2.07 -21.06 0.29
N ASP A 170 2.36 -20.87 -1.01
CA ASP A 170 1.59 -19.95 -1.87
C ASP A 170 0.10 -20.37 -1.93
N VAL A 171 -0.16 -21.68 -2.04
CA VAL A 171 -1.53 -22.22 -2.06
C VAL A 171 -2.16 -22.14 -0.67
N GLY A 172 -1.38 -22.36 0.39
CA GLY A 172 -1.82 -22.15 1.76
C GLY A 172 -2.23 -20.71 2.05
N ASP A 173 -1.50 -19.74 1.52
CA ASP A 173 -1.85 -18.33 1.62
C ASP A 173 -3.18 -18.01 0.93
N GLU A 174 -3.49 -18.68 -0.19
CA GLU A 174 -4.80 -18.55 -0.85
C GLU A 174 -5.93 -19.13 0.01
N VAL A 175 -5.68 -20.26 0.71
CA VAL A 175 -6.63 -20.83 1.69
C VAL A 175 -6.88 -19.84 2.82
N LEU A 176 -5.83 -19.28 3.40
CA LEU A 176 -5.97 -18.30 4.50
C LEU A 176 -6.77 -17.06 4.07
N ARG A 177 -6.56 -16.53 2.86
CA ARG A 177 -7.34 -15.41 2.32
C ARG A 177 -8.81 -15.79 2.11
N MET A 178 -9.05 -17.00 1.63
CA MET A 178 -10.39 -17.51 1.43
C MET A 178 -11.14 -17.64 2.76
N VAL A 179 -10.56 -18.32 3.75
CA VAL A 179 -11.14 -18.47 5.09
C VAL A 179 -11.39 -17.10 5.71
N ALA A 180 -10.42 -16.19 5.67
CA ALA A 180 -10.57 -14.84 6.17
C ALA A 180 -11.74 -14.08 5.52
N THR A 181 -11.95 -14.27 4.22
CA THR A 181 -13.07 -13.66 3.49
C THR A 181 -14.41 -14.16 4.00
N LYS A 182 -14.51 -15.44 4.37
CA LYS A 182 -15.71 -16.03 4.95
C LYS A 182 -15.92 -15.59 6.41
N VAL A 183 -14.87 -15.68 7.21
CA VAL A 183 -14.88 -15.24 8.61
C VAL A 183 -15.21 -13.74 8.71
N GLY A 184 -14.74 -12.94 7.76
CA GLY A 184 -15.04 -11.50 7.64
C GLY A 184 -16.53 -11.19 7.40
N LYS A 185 -17.32 -12.18 6.97
CA LYS A 185 -18.76 -12.06 6.72
C LYS A 185 -19.63 -12.68 7.81
N VAL A 186 -19.03 -13.05 8.95
CA VAL A 186 -19.76 -13.64 10.07
C VAL A 186 -20.95 -12.77 10.45
N THR A 187 -22.09 -13.42 10.62
CA THR A 187 -23.36 -12.79 11.00
C THR A 187 -23.45 -12.60 12.53
N GLY A 188 -24.59 -12.16 13.03
CA GLY A 188 -24.82 -12.05 14.49
C GLY A 188 -24.04 -10.96 15.21
N GLY A 189 -23.40 -10.01 14.51
CA GLY A 189 -22.58 -8.94 15.10
C GLY A 189 -21.21 -9.42 15.57
N GLY A 190 -20.74 -10.56 15.06
CA GLY A 190 -19.40 -11.08 15.28
C GLY A 190 -18.33 -10.16 14.73
N LYS A 191 -17.26 -9.95 15.47
CA LYS A 191 -16.08 -9.18 15.07
C LYS A 191 -14.93 -10.16 14.80
N PRO A 192 -14.52 -10.33 13.54
CA PRO A 192 -13.49 -11.28 13.15
C PRO A 192 -12.09 -10.72 13.33
N PHE A 193 -11.15 -11.61 13.68
CA PHE A 193 -9.73 -11.32 13.84
C PHE A 193 -8.90 -12.50 13.34
N ARG A 194 -7.69 -12.22 12.82
CA ARG A 194 -6.66 -13.24 12.68
C ARG A 194 -5.80 -13.24 13.94
N PHE A 195 -5.82 -14.37 14.67
CA PHE A 195 -5.06 -14.49 15.91
C PHE A 195 -3.57 -14.77 15.64
N GLY A 196 -3.27 -15.63 14.66
CA GLY A 196 -1.92 -15.96 14.23
C GLY A 196 -1.92 -17.18 13.34
N GLY A 197 -0.90 -17.37 12.51
CA GLY A 197 -0.77 -18.56 11.66
C GLY A 197 -2.05 -18.91 10.90
N GLU A 198 -2.66 -20.03 11.26
CA GLU A 198 -3.90 -20.59 10.76
C GLU A 198 -5.11 -20.34 11.68
N GLU A 199 -4.91 -19.59 12.78
CA GLU A 199 -5.92 -19.36 13.81
C GLU A 199 -6.72 -18.07 13.58
N PHE A 200 -8.03 -18.16 13.66
CA PHE A 200 -8.98 -17.05 13.59
C PHE A 200 -9.81 -16.96 14.87
N THR A 201 -10.22 -15.77 15.19
CA THR A 201 -11.06 -15.50 16.38
C THR A 201 -12.24 -14.63 15.97
N VAL A 202 -13.43 -14.97 16.46
CA VAL A 202 -14.60 -14.10 16.36
C VAL A 202 -15.07 -13.74 17.77
N VAL A 203 -15.26 -12.44 18.01
CA VAL A 203 -15.75 -11.92 19.29
C VAL A 203 -17.16 -11.39 19.07
N PHE A 204 -18.08 -11.78 19.96
CA PHE A 204 -19.47 -11.35 19.99
C PHE A 204 -19.73 -10.52 21.24
N PRO A 205 -19.61 -9.19 21.19
CA PRO A 205 -19.88 -8.34 22.35
C PRO A 205 -21.35 -8.40 22.77
N GLY A 206 -21.60 -8.54 24.07
CA GLY A 206 -22.95 -8.52 24.65
C GLY A 206 -23.81 -9.76 24.40
N LYS A 207 -23.23 -10.83 23.83
CA LYS A 207 -23.96 -12.06 23.49
C LYS A 207 -23.51 -13.26 24.32
N SER A 208 -24.47 -14.14 24.64
CA SER A 208 -24.24 -15.46 25.25
C SER A 208 -23.94 -16.49 24.16
N MET A 209 -23.45 -17.68 24.58
CA MET A 209 -23.17 -18.81 23.68
C MET A 209 -24.40 -19.20 22.86
N ASP A 210 -25.54 -19.37 23.50
CA ASP A 210 -26.80 -19.77 22.84
C ASP A 210 -27.27 -18.81 21.73
N GLN A 211 -26.86 -17.54 21.83
CA GLN A 211 -27.20 -16.49 20.84
C GLN A 211 -26.27 -16.45 19.64
N VAL A 212 -25.15 -17.16 19.71
CA VAL A 212 -24.11 -17.11 18.63
C VAL A 212 -23.90 -18.46 17.97
N ASP A 213 -24.42 -19.53 18.52
CA ASP A 213 -24.21 -20.91 18.08
C ASP A 213 -24.64 -21.09 16.60
N ASP A 214 -25.85 -20.67 16.26
CA ASP A 214 -26.37 -20.73 14.89
C ASP A 214 -25.48 -19.97 13.90
N HIS A 215 -24.92 -18.81 14.30
CA HIS A 215 -24.06 -17.99 13.46
C HIS A 215 -22.67 -18.63 13.25
N LEU A 216 -22.17 -19.34 14.25
CA LEU A 216 -20.90 -20.06 14.16
C LEU A 216 -21.06 -21.33 13.32
N GLU A 217 -22.17 -22.03 13.44
CA GLU A 217 -22.45 -23.22 12.63
C GLU A 217 -22.67 -22.84 11.15
N GLU A 218 -23.41 -21.76 10.87
CA GLU A 218 -23.54 -21.20 9.52
C GLU A 218 -22.15 -20.89 8.92
N LEU A 219 -21.27 -20.25 9.71
CA LEU A 219 -19.91 -19.95 9.28
C LEU A 219 -19.09 -21.20 9.00
N ARG A 220 -19.18 -22.21 9.89
CA ARG A 220 -18.51 -23.50 9.73
C ARG A 220 -18.93 -24.19 8.43
N GLU A 221 -20.25 -24.28 8.18
CA GLU A 221 -20.80 -24.86 6.97
C GLU A 221 -20.35 -24.14 5.68
N VAL A 222 -20.34 -22.81 5.70
CA VAL A 222 -19.88 -21.99 4.56
C VAL A 222 -18.40 -22.21 4.26
N ILE A 223 -17.59 -22.51 5.26
CA ILE A 223 -16.15 -22.81 5.08
C ILE A 223 -15.98 -24.25 4.58
N ASP A 224 -16.67 -25.21 5.22
CA ASP A 224 -16.55 -26.64 4.94
C ASP A 224 -17.01 -26.99 3.50
N HIS A 225 -18.11 -26.40 3.03
CA HIS A 225 -18.66 -26.63 1.70
C HIS A 225 -17.95 -25.84 0.58
N TYR A 226 -16.89 -25.08 0.89
CA TYR A 226 -16.20 -24.28 -0.11
C TYR A 226 -15.23 -25.14 -0.93
N GLU A 227 -15.61 -25.43 -2.16
CA GLU A 227 -14.72 -26.07 -3.13
C GLU A 227 -13.64 -25.08 -3.62
N MET A 228 -12.43 -25.27 -3.17
CA MET A 228 -11.29 -24.49 -3.61
C MET A 228 -10.75 -25.02 -4.93
N ILE A 229 -10.93 -24.29 -6.03
CA ILE A 229 -10.25 -24.56 -7.29
C ILE A 229 -8.81 -24.08 -7.15
N ALA A 230 -7.91 -24.97 -6.72
CA ALA A 230 -6.47 -24.67 -6.73
C ALA A 230 -6.04 -24.40 -8.18
N ARG A 231 -5.78 -23.15 -8.52
CA ARG A 231 -5.11 -22.80 -9.78
C ARG A 231 -3.67 -23.28 -9.70
N THR A 232 -3.43 -24.52 -10.06
CA THR A 232 -2.10 -25.08 -10.22
C THR A 232 -1.45 -24.35 -11.40
N ALA A 233 -0.88 -23.20 -11.13
CA ALA A 233 0.04 -22.56 -12.05
C ALA A 233 1.27 -23.46 -12.13
N LYS A 234 1.31 -24.39 -13.08
CA LYS A 234 2.55 -24.99 -13.56
C LYS A 234 3.42 -23.84 -14.10
N ARG A 235 4.15 -23.20 -13.21
CA ARG A 235 5.29 -22.39 -13.62
C ARG A 235 6.27 -23.36 -14.26
N PRO A 236 6.63 -23.21 -15.56
CA PRO A 236 7.68 -24.04 -16.13
C PRO A 236 8.93 -23.83 -15.27
N LYS A 237 9.42 -24.90 -14.66
CA LYS A 237 10.74 -24.89 -14.01
C LYS A 237 11.72 -24.44 -15.09
N ASN A 238 12.28 -23.26 -14.92
CA ASN A 238 13.38 -22.77 -15.74
C ASN A 238 14.59 -23.66 -15.44
N ASP A 239 14.81 -24.65 -16.29
CA ASP A 239 15.80 -25.73 -16.13
C ASP A 239 17.19 -25.19 -16.50
N ASN A 240 17.62 -24.14 -15.79
CA ASN A 240 18.95 -23.53 -15.92
C ASN A 240 20.04 -24.31 -15.17
N SER A 241 19.75 -25.53 -14.68
CA SER A 241 20.75 -26.38 -14.02
C SER A 241 21.63 -27.17 -14.99
N LYS A 242 21.23 -27.30 -16.28
CA LYS A 242 22.00 -28.10 -17.25
C LYS A 242 23.16 -27.39 -17.93
N ASP A 243 23.24 -26.06 -17.83
CA ASP A 243 24.35 -25.30 -18.45
C ASP A 243 25.59 -25.15 -17.56
N LYS A 244 25.48 -25.41 -16.25
CA LYS A 244 26.66 -25.31 -15.36
C LYS A 244 27.59 -26.50 -15.43
N ASP A 245 27.12 -27.66 -15.87
CA ASP A 245 28.00 -28.86 -15.96
C ASP A 245 28.75 -28.95 -17.28
N LYS A 246 28.28 -28.27 -18.35
CA LYS A 246 29.04 -28.23 -19.61
C LYS A 246 30.26 -27.31 -19.58
N HIS A 247 30.28 -26.30 -18.72
CA HIS A 247 31.44 -25.41 -18.57
C HIS A 247 32.53 -25.95 -17.64
N LYS A 248 32.26 -26.97 -16.81
CA LYS A 248 33.30 -27.65 -16.01
C LYS A 248 34.04 -28.74 -16.79
N ALA A 249 33.43 -29.36 -17.79
CA ALA A 249 34.06 -30.40 -18.58
C ALA A 249 35.11 -29.89 -19.57
N HIS A 250 35.09 -28.61 -19.97
CA HIS A 250 36.06 -28.04 -20.93
C HIS A 250 37.30 -27.39 -20.29
N ARG A 251 37.36 -27.29 -18.95
CA ARG A 251 38.50 -26.68 -18.26
C ARG A 251 39.51 -27.68 -17.71
N GLY A 252 39.31 -29.00 -17.92
CA GLY A 252 40.15 -30.07 -17.42
C GLY A 252 41.12 -30.71 -18.43
N LYS A 253 41.16 -30.24 -19.70
CA LYS A 253 42.07 -30.83 -20.70
C LYS A 253 43.00 -29.76 -21.27
N GLY A 254 44.02 -29.40 -20.55
CA GLY A 254 45.02 -28.48 -21.06
C GLY A 254 46.10 -28.15 -20.04
N ARG A 255 46.78 -29.17 -19.53
CA ARG A 255 48.13 -29.02 -18.95
C ARG A 255 48.75 -30.42 -18.75
N ASN A 256 49.38 -30.92 -19.78
CA ASN A 256 50.50 -31.84 -19.70
C ASN A 256 51.15 -31.82 -21.06
N THR A 257 52.15 -31.03 -21.20
CA THR A 257 53.48 -31.24 -21.84
C THR A 257 54.28 -29.98 -21.58
#